data_7b7261af5800424515b66552bdbfc219
#
_entry.id   7b7261af5800424515b66552bdbfc219
#
_cell.length_a   1.000
_cell.length_b   1.000
_cell.length_c   1.000
_cell.angle_alpha   90.00
_cell.angle_beta   90.00
_cell.angle_gamma   90.00
#
_symmetry.space_group_name_H-M   'P 1'
#
loop_
_entity.id
_entity.type
_entity.pdbx_description
1 polymer ?
#
loop_
_entity_poly.entity_id
_entity_poly.type
_entity_poly.pdbx_seq_one_letter_code
_entity_poly.pdbx_strand_id
1 'polypeptide(L)'
;ELRDAETARLALSAAETGHLVLSTLHTASAVGAIDRLLSLFPPDEQELAQALLAETLVGVLAQELIWQDGKARALREVLIATSAVRHLIREHRLAQIHSVMQTGSSLGMQTRAQAWERGGFS
;
A
#
# COMPACT_ATOMS: atom_id res chain seq x y z
N GLU A 1 -0.45 -7.42 -12.55
CA GLU A 1 -1.17 -7.84 -11.35
C GLU A 1 -0.40 -8.90 -10.57
N LEU A 2 -0.37 -8.75 -9.26
CA LEU A 2 0.24 -9.73 -8.37
C LEU A 2 -0.83 -10.70 -7.86
N ARG A 3 -0.80 -11.94 -8.36
CA ARG A 3 -1.81 -12.95 -8.03
C ARG A 3 -1.27 -14.11 -7.19
N ASP A 4 0.01 -14.40 -7.30
CA ASP A 4 0.62 -15.56 -6.68
C ASP A 4 2.03 -15.25 -6.15
N ALA A 5 2.58 -16.19 -5.40
CA ALA A 5 3.90 -16.05 -4.81
C ALA A 5 5.01 -15.89 -5.86
N GLU A 6 4.92 -16.60 -6.97
CA GLU A 6 5.94 -16.54 -8.02
C GLU A 6 6.06 -15.14 -8.62
N THR A 7 4.94 -14.54 -9.00
CA THR A 7 4.90 -13.18 -9.53
C THR A 7 5.36 -12.16 -8.51
N ALA A 8 4.94 -12.33 -7.26
CA ALA A 8 5.35 -11.45 -6.16
C ALA A 8 6.86 -11.53 -5.89
N ARG A 9 7.45 -12.74 -5.92
CA ARG A 9 8.90 -12.92 -5.78
C ARG A 9 9.66 -12.20 -6.89
N LEU A 10 9.20 -12.35 -8.12
CA LEU A 10 9.82 -11.69 -9.27
C LEU A 10 9.77 -10.17 -9.13
N ALA A 11 8.64 -9.63 -8.69
CA ALA A 11 8.47 -8.20 -8.49
C ALA A 11 9.42 -7.65 -7.42
N LEU A 12 9.50 -8.30 -6.25
CA LEU A 12 10.40 -7.90 -5.17
C LEU A 12 11.87 -8.04 -5.57
N SER A 13 12.21 -9.10 -6.27
CA SER A 13 13.58 -9.34 -6.75
C SER A 13 14.01 -8.27 -7.75
N ALA A 14 13.13 -7.91 -8.68
CA ALA A 14 13.40 -6.84 -9.65
C ALA A 14 13.58 -5.49 -8.96
N ALA A 15 12.74 -5.18 -7.98
CA ALA A 15 12.83 -3.94 -7.20
C ALA A 15 14.14 -3.88 -6.41
N GLU A 16 14.55 -5.00 -5.80
CA GLU A 16 15.80 -5.08 -5.05
C GLU A 16 17.02 -4.80 -5.91
N THR A 17 16.97 -5.20 -7.18
CA THR A 17 18.08 -4.99 -8.13
C THR A 17 18.01 -3.63 -8.83
N GLY A 18 17.16 -2.74 -8.39
CA GLY A 18 17.13 -1.34 -8.85
C GLY A 18 16.10 -1.01 -9.92
N HIS A 19 15.24 -1.94 -10.28
CA HIS A 19 14.17 -1.68 -11.23
C HIS A 19 12.99 -0.96 -10.56
N LEU A 20 12.39 -0.01 -11.26
CA LEU A 20 11.10 0.52 -10.84
C LEU A 20 10.01 -0.47 -11.27
N VAL A 21 9.34 -1.06 -10.29
CA VAL A 21 8.28 -2.03 -10.52
C VAL A 21 6.93 -1.39 -10.23
N LEU A 22 6.02 -1.45 -11.20
CA LEU A 22 4.64 -1.00 -11.04
C LEU A 22 3.74 -2.23 -11.15
N SER A 23 2.86 -2.41 -10.20
CA SER A 23 1.91 -3.53 -10.22
C SER A 23 0.61 -3.17 -9.54
N THR A 24 -0.37 -4.04 -9.69
CA THR A 24 -1.71 -3.82 -9.15
C THR A 24 -2.14 -4.97 -8.25
N LEU A 25 -2.95 -4.60 -7.26
CA LEU A 25 -3.64 -5.52 -6.35
C LEU A 25 -5.07 -5.01 -6.20
N HIS A 26 -6.00 -5.92 -6.00
CA HIS A 26 -7.42 -5.55 -5.86
C HIS A 26 -7.76 -5.30 -4.39
N THR A 27 -7.35 -4.14 -3.86
CA THR A 27 -7.67 -3.74 -2.49
C THR A 27 -8.14 -2.30 -2.47
N ALA A 28 -9.01 -1.97 -1.52
CA ALA A 28 -9.53 -0.61 -1.35
C ALA A 28 -8.69 0.24 -0.38
N SER A 29 -7.73 -0.36 0.32
CA SER A 29 -6.88 0.35 1.28
C SER A 29 -5.40 0.12 1.00
N ALA A 30 -4.58 1.10 1.36
CA ALA A 30 -3.13 1.01 1.18
C ALA A 30 -2.51 -0.07 2.10
N VAL A 31 -2.95 -0.11 3.35
CA VAL A 31 -2.49 -1.14 4.29
C VAL A 31 -2.94 -2.53 3.84
N GLY A 32 -4.17 -2.63 3.34
CA GLY A 32 -4.69 -3.87 2.78
C GLY A 32 -3.88 -4.39 1.60
N ALA A 33 -3.34 -3.50 0.77
CA ALA A 33 -2.49 -3.89 -0.34
C ALA A 33 -1.18 -4.52 0.15
N ILE A 34 -0.56 -3.96 1.17
CA ILE A 34 0.65 -4.52 1.77
C ILE A 34 0.36 -5.89 2.36
N ASP A 35 -0.70 -5.99 3.15
CA ASP A 35 -1.10 -7.24 3.77
C ASP A 35 -1.41 -8.31 2.71
N ARG A 36 -2.12 -7.94 1.66
CA ARG A 36 -2.44 -8.85 0.55
C ARG A 36 -1.18 -9.34 -0.16
N LEU A 37 -0.24 -8.46 -0.44
CA LEU A 37 1.02 -8.82 -1.08
C LEU A 37 1.80 -9.83 -0.22
N LEU A 38 1.95 -9.55 1.06
CA LEU A 38 2.68 -10.44 1.98
C LEU A 38 1.98 -11.79 2.14
N SER A 39 0.65 -11.81 2.11
CA SER A 39 -0.12 -13.05 2.24
C SER A 39 0.01 -13.98 1.04
N LEU A 40 0.53 -13.51 -0.09
CA LEU A 40 0.80 -14.37 -1.25
C LEU A 40 1.96 -15.34 -1.02
N PHE A 41 2.83 -15.04 -0.07
CA PHE A 41 4.01 -15.85 0.22
C PHE A 41 3.69 -16.96 1.22
N PRO A 42 4.30 -18.15 1.06
CA PRO A 42 4.23 -19.20 2.08
C PRO A 42 4.81 -18.69 3.41
N PRO A 43 4.40 -19.27 4.55
CA PRO A 43 4.85 -18.80 5.87
C PRO A 43 6.38 -18.76 6.04
N ASP A 44 7.11 -19.67 5.45
CA ASP A 44 8.58 -19.74 5.52
C ASP A 44 9.28 -18.66 4.68
N GLU A 45 8.54 -17.97 3.80
CA GLU A 45 9.08 -16.90 2.96
C GLU A 45 8.61 -15.51 3.39
N GLN A 46 7.63 -15.41 4.27
CA GLN A 46 7.00 -14.12 4.61
C GLN A 46 7.96 -13.13 5.27
N GLU A 47 8.85 -13.60 6.13
CA GLU A 47 9.81 -12.73 6.80
C GLU A 47 10.76 -12.06 5.82
N LEU A 48 11.29 -12.83 4.86
CA LEU A 48 12.15 -12.28 3.81
C LEU A 48 11.38 -11.32 2.92
N ALA A 49 10.18 -11.68 2.51
CA ALA A 49 9.34 -10.83 1.68
C ALA A 49 9.04 -9.50 2.38
N GLN A 50 8.78 -9.54 3.67
CA GLN A 50 8.54 -8.39 4.51
C GLN A 50 9.75 -7.45 4.56
N ALA A 51 10.94 -8.01 4.75
CA ALA A 51 12.18 -7.24 4.75
C ALA A 51 12.46 -6.60 3.40
N LEU A 52 12.28 -7.33 2.31
CA LEU A 52 12.46 -6.82 0.95
C LEU A 52 11.47 -5.72 0.61
N LEU A 53 10.20 -5.92 0.96
CA LEU A 53 9.17 -4.91 0.73
C LEU A 53 9.47 -3.63 1.52
N ALA A 54 9.89 -3.76 2.77
CA ALA A 54 10.26 -2.61 3.60
C ALA A 54 11.38 -1.79 2.98
N GLU A 55 12.33 -2.43 2.30
CA GLU A 55 13.43 -1.74 1.63
C GLU A 55 13.04 -1.13 0.29
N THR A 56 12.19 -1.79 -0.48
CA THR A 56 11.97 -1.47 -1.89
C THR A 56 10.69 -0.69 -2.16
N LEU A 57 9.73 -0.72 -1.26
CA LEU A 57 8.46 -0.03 -1.47
C LEU A 57 8.67 1.47 -1.64
N VAL A 58 8.09 2.05 -2.66
CA VAL A 58 8.08 3.50 -2.89
C VAL A 58 6.77 4.10 -2.39
N GLY A 59 5.66 3.48 -2.76
CA GLY A 59 4.36 3.95 -2.33
C GLY A 59 3.23 3.02 -2.76
N VAL A 60 2.06 3.28 -2.23
CA VAL A 60 0.83 2.57 -2.57
C VAL A 60 -0.26 3.58 -2.82
N LEU A 61 -0.97 3.42 -3.93
CA LEU A 61 -2.16 4.19 -4.25
C LEU A 61 -3.33 3.21 -4.28
N ALA A 62 -4.25 3.34 -3.33
CA ALA A 62 -5.47 2.54 -3.28
C ALA A 62 -6.65 3.41 -3.71
N GLN A 63 -7.57 2.83 -4.47
CA GLN A 63 -8.70 3.57 -5.01
C GLN A 63 -9.99 2.79 -4.81
N GLU A 64 -11.02 3.51 -4.41
CA GLU A 64 -12.38 3.03 -4.31
C GLU A 64 -13.29 3.96 -5.12
N LEU A 65 -14.17 3.40 -5.93
CA LEU A 65 -15.18 4.20 -6.64
C LEU A 65 -16.46 4.22 -5.83
N ILE A 66 -16.99 5.41 -5.60
CA ILE A 66 -18.28 5.59 -4.96
C ILE A 66 -19.23 6.30 -5.92
N TRP A 67 -20.50 6.01 -5.80
CA TRP A 67 -21.54 6.66 -6.59
C TRP A 67 -22.26 7.70 -5.75
N GLN A 68 -22.30 8.92 -6.25
CA GLN A 68 -22.98 10.02 -5.59
C GLN A 68 -23.65 10.88 -6.67
N ASP A 69 -24.94 11.14 -6.51
CA ASP A 69 -25.72 11.95 -7.46
C ASP A 69 -25.59 11.46 -8.92
N GLY A 70 -25.60 10.14 -9.10
CA GLY A 70 -25.50 9.50 -10.42
C GLY A 70 -24.13 9.54 -11.07
N LYS A 71 -23.10 9.96 -10.33
CA LYS A 71 -21.72 10.05 -10.82
C LYS A 71 -20.79 9.19 -10.02
N ALA A 72 -19.83 8.56 -10.69
CA ALA A 72 -18.75 7.84 -10.03
C ALA A 72 -17.68 8.83 -9.59
N ARG A 73 -17.27 8.74 -8.34
CA ARG A 73 -16.18 9.55 -7.77
C ARG A 73 -15.16 8.62 -7.14
N ALA A 74 -13.89 8.96 -7.30
CA ALA A 74 -12.80 8.16 -6.75
C ALA A 74 -12.39 8.67 -5.38
N LEU A 75 -12.34 7.76 -4.41
CA LEU A 75 -11.69 7.99 -3.12
C LEU A 75 -10.34 7.29 -3.17
N ARG A 76 -9.28 8.00 -2.86
CA ARG A 76 -7.92 7.47 -2.92
C ARG A 76 -7.23 7.54 -1.58
N GLU A 77 -6.57 6.44 -1.22
CA GLU A 77 -5.57 6.45 -0.16
C GLU A 77 -4.20 6.52 -0.79
N VAL A 78 -3.32 7.31 -0.21
CA VAL A 78 -1.95 7.47 -0.67
C VAL A 78 -1.01 7.18 0.49
N LEU A 79 -0.15 6.21 0.32
CA LEU A 79 0.89 5.83 1.27
C LEU A 79 2.25 6.07 0.62
N ILE A 80 3.12 6.80 1.31
CA ILE A 80 4.51 7.00 0.91
C ILE A 80 5.40 6.22 1.87
N ALA A 81 6.34 5.47 1.33
CA ALA A 81 7.23 4.64 2.14
C ALA A 81 8.34 5.47 2.79
N THR A 82 8.00 6.16 3.86
CA THR A 82 8.95 6.87 4.72
C THR A 82 9.68 5.89 5.64
N SER A 83 10.69 6.37 6.37
CA SER A 83 11.41 5.55 7.37
C SER A 83 10.46 4.95 8.40
N ALA A 84 9.47 5.74 8.86
CA ALA A 84 8.48 5.26 9.82
C ALA A 84 7.65 4.11 9.25
N VAL A 85 7.18 4.24 8.00
CA VAL A 85 6.41 3.19 7.32
C VAL A 85 7.26 1.94 7.11
N ARG A 86 8.50 2.09 6.68
CA ARG A 86 9.42 0.97 6.46
C ARG A 86 9.66 0.19 7.75
N HIS A 87 9.85 0.90 8.85
CA HIS A 87 10.02 0.27 10.15
C HIS A 87 8.78 -0.57 10.54
N LEU A 88 7.59 -0.02 10.34
CA LEU A 88 6.35 -0.73 10.66
C LEU A 88 6.13 -1.96 9.78
N ILE A 89 6.55 -1.91 8.53
CA ILE A 89 6.51 -3.08 7.65
C ILE A 89 7.47 -4.16 8.16
N ARG A 90 8.71 -3.80 8.50
CA ARG A 90 9.72 -4.74 9.03
C ARG A 90 9.24 -5.43 10.30
N GLU A 91 8.61 -4.69 11.19
CA GLU A 91 8.12 -5.20 12.46
C GLU A 91 6.75 -5.90 12.35
N HIS A 92 6.20 -5.98 11.15
CA HIS A 92 4.87 -6.51 10.89
C HIS A 92 3.78 -5.83 11.72
N ARG A 93 3.90 -4.52 11.87
CA ARG A 93 2.94 -3.68 12.61
C ARG A 93 2.08 -2.87 11.63
N LEU A 94 1.45 -3.57 10.71
CA LEU A 94 0.72 -2.93 9.61
C LEU A 94 -0.44 -2.06 10.08
N ALA A 95 -1.10 -2.44 11.17
CA ALA A 95 -2.21 -1.67 11.71
C ALA A 95 -1.81 -0.25 12.15
N GLN A 96 -0.53 -0.04 12.50
CA GLN A 96 -0.02 1.28 12.90
C GLN A 96 0.30 2.20 11.73
N ILE A 97 0.38 1.67 10.52
CA ILE A 97 0.67 2.47 9.31
C ILE A 97 -0.42 3.51 9.07
N HIS A 98 -1.67 3.16 9.35
CA HIS A 98 -2.79 4.09 9.18
C HIS A 98 -2.59 5.39 9.98
N SER A 99 -2.10 5.30 11.21
CA SER A 99 -1.81 6.48 12.04
C SER A 99 -0.71 7.35 11.43
N VAL A 100 0.30 6.74 10.83
CA VAL A 100 1.36 7.49 10.12
C VAL A 100 0.78 8.21 8.90
N MET A 101 -0.13 7.58 8.17
CA MET A 101 -0.81 8.20 7.04
C MET A 101 -1.62 9.42 7.45
N GLN A 102 -2.32 9.34 8.58
CA GLN A 102 -3.16 10.45 9.09
C GLN A 102 -2.35 11.72 9.34
N THR A 103 -1.12 11.59 9.77
CA THR A 103 -0.24 12.72 10.07
C THR A 103 0.76 13.02 8.95
N GLY A 104 0.70 12.31 7.85
CA GLY A 104 1.64 12.40 6.74
C GLY A 104 1.18 13.29 5.57
N SER A 105 0.20 14.15 5.77
CA SER A 105 -0.34 15.01 4.69
C SER A 105 0.74 15.88 4.03
N SER A 106 1.67 16.41 4.81
CA SER A 106 2.76 17.25 4.29
C SER A 106 3.71 16.47 3.37
N LEU A 107 3.70 15.13 3.46
CA LEU A 107 4.51 14.24 2.64
C LEU A 107 3.71 13.65 1.47
N GLY A 108 2.47 14.08 1.29
CA GLY A 108 1.60 13.59 0.23
C GLY A 108 0.72 12.40 0.61
N MET A 109 0.76 11.95 1.86
CA MET A 109 -0.10 10.85 2.30
C MET A 109 -1.54 11.29 2.52
N GLN A 110 -2.46 10.36 2.33
CA GLN A 110 -3.88 10.62 2.51
C GLN A 110 -4.60 9.33 2.90
N THR A 111 -5.45 9.42 3.93
CA THR A 111 -6.36 8.33 4.29
C THR A 111 -7.68 8.47 3.53
N ARG A 112 -8.48 7.39 3.54
CA ARG A 112 -9.82 7.40 2.94
C ARG A 112 -10.70 8.51 3.56
N ALA A 113 -10.66 8.67 4.87
CA ALA A 113 -11.43 9.69 5.56
C ALA A 113 -11.03 11.11 5.11
N GLN A 114 -9.73 11.35 4.97
CA GLN A 114 -9.24 12.64 4.48
C GLN A 114 -9.63 12.89 3.02
N ALA A 115 -9.62 11.84 2.20
CA ALA A 115 -10.09 11.94 0.81
C ALA A 115 -11.56 12.29 0.75
N TRP A 116 -12.36 11.71 1.62
CA TRP A 116 -13.79 12.01 1.75
C TRP A 116 -14.01 13.48 2.06
N GLU A 117 -13.34 14.00 3.07
CA GLU A 117 -13.46 15.40 3.49
C GLU A 117 -13.03 16.37 2.39
N ARG A 118 -11.87 16.10 1.75
CA ARG A 118 -11.31 16.96 0.69
C ARG A 118 -12.15 16.94 -0.58
N GLY A 119 -12.84 15.84 -0.83
CA GLY A 119 -13.67 15.66 -2.02
C GLY A 119 -15.03 16.35 -1.94
N GLY A 120 -15.40 16.92 -0.80
CA GLY A 120 -16.70 17.56 -0.63
C GLY A 120 -17.86 16.58 -0.61
N PHE A 121 -17.64 15.36 -0.20
CA PHE A 121 -18.69 14.36 -0.03
C PHE A 121 -19.57 14.69 1.18
N SER A 122 -20.81 14.41 1.06
CA SER A 122 -21.81 14.65 2.10
C SER A 122 -22.47 13.35 2.59
#